data_67c7be43028ec56f0ad08436cfb19bd7
#
_entry.id   67c7be43028ec56f0ad08436cfb19bd7
#
_cell.length_a   1.000
_cell.length_b   1.000
_cell.length_c   1.000
_cell.angle_alpha   90.00
_cell.angle_beta   90.00
_cell.angle_gamma   90.00
#
_symmetry.space_group_name_H-M   'P 1'
#
loop_
_entity.id
_entity.type
_entity.pdbx_description
1 polymer ?
#
loop_
_entity_poly.entity_id
_entity_poly.type
_entity_poly.pdbx_seq_one_letter_code
_entity_poly.pdbx_strand_id
1 'polypeptide(L)'
;MNAPTPIHSPTHDNVHFQRSELSVILSLYGRFVAAGEWRDYGISALRDVAVFSVFRRTAEQPMFRIEKRPKMAAKQGLYCVIGMDGRILRRGSDLKTDLRVLERKLIRSVN
;
A
#
# COMPACT_ATOMS: atom_id res chain seq x y z
N MET A 1 -4.70 16.01 34.48
CA MET A 1 -4.62 15.68 33.82
C MET A 1 -4.48 15.41 32.87
N ASN A 2 -4.29 15.58 32.63
CA ASN A 2 -4.19 15.38 31.96
C ASN A 2 -3.72 15.23 30.95
N ALA A 3 -4.02 15.69 30.65
CA ALA A 3 -3.02 16.21 29.83
C ALA A 3 -2.55 15.36 28.69
N PRO A 4 -2.25 14.21 28.89
CA PRO A 4 -1.67 13.35 27.88
C PRO A 4 -2.51 13.19 26.65
N THR A 5 -3.67 13.62 26.78
CA THR A 5 -4.63 13.50 25.70
C THR A 5 -4.17 14.07 24.36
N PRO A 6 -3.57 15.24 24.34
CA PRO A 6 -3.20 15.85 23.07
C PRO A 6 -2.22 15.01 22.27
N ILE A 7 -1.47 14.22 22.94
CA ILE A 7 -0.46 13.41 22.30
C ILE A 7 -1.06 12.42 21.31
N HIS A 8 -2.26 12.01 21.55
CA HIS A 8 -2.89 10.99 20.74
C HIS A 8 -3.60 11.53 19.52
N SER A 9 -3.84 12.82 19.49
CA SER A 9 -4.63 13.41 18.41
C SER A 9 -4.10 13.16 17.01
N PRO A 10 -2.81 13.35 16.75
CA PRO A 10 -2.29 13.12 15.40
C PRO A 10 -2.51 11.70 14.92
N THR A 11 -2.40 10.75 15.82
CA THR A 11 -2.57 9.36 15.47
C THR A 11 -4.01 9.04 15.07
N HIS A 12 -4.97 9.65 15.76
CA HIS A 12 -6.37 9.45 15.46
C HIS A 12 -6.76 10.00 14.10
N ASP A 13 -6.08 11.05 13.67
CA ASP A 13 -6.40 11.70 12.40
C ASP A 13 -5.75 11.03 11.21
N ASN A 14 -4.83 10.14 11.44
CA ASN A 14 -4.12 9.50 10.34
C ASN A 14 -4.90 8.32 9.78
N VAL A 15 -4.69 8.09 8.50
CA VAL A 15 -5.27 6.95 7.81
C VAL A 15 -4.38 5.72 8.01
N HIS A 16 -4.99 4.60 8.36
CA HIS A 16 -4.28 3.34 8.58
C HIS A 16 -4.90 2.24 7.72
N PHE A 17 -4.08 1.28 7.33
CA PHE A 17 -4.62 0.05 6.77
C PHE A 17 -5.22 -0.78 7.91
N GLN A 18 -6.36 -1.39 7.64
CA GLN A 18 -6.96 -2.33 8.55
C GLN A 18 -6.24 -3.68 8.46
N ARG A 19 -6.42 -4.51 9.48
CA ARG A 19 -5.79 -5.82 9.49
C ARG A 19 -6.15 -6.64 8.26
N SER A 20 -7.40 -6.61 7.85
CA SER A 20 -7.86 -7.35 6.68
C SER A 20 -7.17 -6.87 5.41
N GLU A 21 -6.96 -5.57 5.31
CA GLU A 21 -6.26 -4.99 4.16
C GLU A 21 -4.80 -5.42 4.14
N LEU A 22 -4.14 -5.33 5.29
CA LEU A 22 -2.74 -5.75 5.39
C LEU A 22 -2.57 -7.23 5.09
N SER A 23 -3.54 -8.04 5.51
CA SER A 23 -3.49 -9.47 5.23
C SER A 23 -3.46 -9.74 3.74
N VAL A 24 -4.29 -9.04 2.97
CA VAL A 24 -4.33 -9.17 1.52
C VAL A 24 -3.01 -8.71 0.89
N ILE A 25 -2.52 -7.54 1.32
CA ILE A 25 -1.29 -6.98 0.77
C ILE A 25 -0.09 -7.85 1.09
N LEU A 26 0.03 -8.29 2.34
CA LEU A 26 1.18 -9.08 2.78
C LEU A 26 1.20 -10.47 2.16
N SER A 27 0.02 -11.02 1.87
CA SER A 27 -0.06 -12.29 1.16
C SER A 27 0.56 -12.17 -0.24
N LEU A 28 0.22 -11.09 -0.95
CA LEU A 28 0.81 -10.82 -2.25
C LEU A 28 2.30 -10.53 -2.13
N TYR A 29 2.68 -9.73 -1.14
CA TYR A 29 4.08 -9.39 -0.90
C TYR A 29 4.92 -10.65 -0.73
N GLY A 30 4.45 -11.61 0.06
CA GLY A 30 5.17 -12.85 0.30
C GLY A 30 5.41 -13.64 -0.98
N ARG A 31 4.46 -13.65 -1.89
CA ARG A 31 4.61 -14.34 -3.16
C ARG A 31 5.71 -13.70 -4.03
N PHE A 32 5.79 -12.38 -4.03
CA PHE A 32 6.83 -11.67 -4.76
C PHE A 32 8.20 -11.86 -4.12
N VAL A 33 8.27 -11.93 -2.80
CA VAL A 33 9.52 -12.23 -2.10
C VAL A 33 9.99 -13.64 -2.45
N ALA A 34 9.08 -14.60 -2.46
CA ALA A 34 9.40 -15.97 -2.82
C ALA A 34 9.90 -16.08 -4.25
N ALA A 35 9.42 -15.22 -5.13
CA ALA A 35 9.86 -15.18 -6.52
C ALA A 35 11.15 -14.37 -6.72
N GLY A 36 11.71 -13.79 -5.66
CA GLY A 36 12.93 -13.01 -5.74
C GLY A 36 12.75 -11.60 -6.26
N GLU A 37 11.52 -11.12 -6.38
CA GLU A 37 11.23 -9.82 -7.00
C GLU A 37 11.24 -8.67 -6.01
N TRP A 38 10.80 -8.91 -4.78
CA TRP A 38 10.72 -7.88 -3.74
C TRP A 38 11.53 -8.30 -2.53
N ARG A 39 12.08 -7.33 -1.80
CA ARG A 39 12.92 -7.61 -0.64
C ARG A 39 12.47 -6.91 0.63
N ASP A 40 11.81 -5.76 0.51
CA ASP A 40 11.49 -4.98 1.69
C ASP A 40 10.23 -4.18 1.46
N TYR A 41 9.62 -3.76 2.56
CA TYR A 41 8.45 -2.88 2.48
C TYR A 41 8.46 -1.89 3.64
N GLY A 42 7.70 -0.83 3.49
CA GLY A 42 7.47 0.13 4.54
C GLY A 42 6.00 0.52 4.55
N ILE A 43 5.51 0.89 5.71
CA ILE A 43 4.13 1.33 5.88
C ILE A 43 4.13 2.72 6.49
N SER A 44 3.37 3.63 5.89
CA SER A 44 3.20 4.98 6.40
C SER A 44 1.73 5.26 6.63
N ALA A 45 1.42 5.83 7.78
CA ALA A 45 0.07 6.26 8.11
C ALA A 45 0.08 7.77 8.20
N LEU A 46 -0.48 8.43 7.19
CA LEU A 46 -0.45 9.88 7.08
C LEU A 46 -1.86 10.43 7.20
N ARG A 47 -1.98 11.76 7.17
CA ARG A 47 -3.28 12.39 7.43
C ARG A 47 -4.36 11.97 6.44
N ASP A 48 -4.03 11.94 5.17
CA ASP A 48 -5.03 11.66 4.13
C ASP A 48 -4.81 10.35 3.40
N VAL A 49 -3.75 9.63 3.74
CA VAL A 49 -3.38 8.45 2.99
C VAL A 49 -2.58 7.47 3.85
N ALA A 50 -2.85 6.19 3.69
CA ALA A 50 -1.98 5.12 4.17
C ALA A 50 -1.22 4.59 2.95
N VAL A 51 0.07 4.34 3.11
CA VAL A 51 0.92 3.92 2.00
C VAL A 51 1.67 2.65 2.37
N PHE A 52 1.61 1.66 1.51
CA PHE A 52 2.42 0.46 1.59
C PHE A 52 3.42 0.52 0.44
N SER A 53 4.69 0.71 0.76
CA SER A 53 5.75 0.86 -0.23
C SER A 53 6.53 -0.43 -0.34
N VAL A 54 6.84 -0.84 -1.56
CA VAL A 54 7.55 -2.09 -1.84
C VAL A 54 8.87 -1.76 -2.53
N PHE A 55 9.94 -2.41 -2.07
CA PHE A 55 11.30 -2.14 -2.54
C PHE A 55 11.96 -3.42 -3.05
N ARG A 56 12.73 -3.27 -4.10
CA ARG A 56 13.62 -4.35 -4.52
C ARG A 56 14.85 -4.40 -3.62
N ARG A 57 15.34 -3.23 -3.21
CA ARG A 57 16.46 -3.09 -2.28
C ARG A 57 16.11 -2.04 -1.25
N THR A 58 16.69 -2.17 -0.07
CA THR A 58 16.34 -1.33 1.06
C THR A 58 16.56 0.16 0.82
N ALA A 59 17.57 0.53 0.09
CA ALA A 59 17.94 1.93 -0.09
C ALA A 59 17.41 2.56 -1.37
N GLU A 60 16.60 1.86 -2.14
CA GLU A 60 16.10 2.37 -3.41
C GLU A 60 14.75 3.05 -3.25
N GLN A 61 14.32 3.70 -4.34
CA GLN A 61 12.96 4.19 -4.41
C GLN A 61 11.99 3.02 -4.45
N PRO A 62 10.76 3.19 -3.94
CA PRO A 62 9.78 2.13 -4.02
C PRO A 62 9.50 1.74 -5.47
N MET A 63 9.45 0.44 -5.71
CA MET A 63 9.01 -0.07 -7.01
C MET A 63 7.54 0.14 -7.24
N PHE A 64 6.77 -0.04 -6.17
CA PHE A 64 5.32 0.15 -6.19
C PHE A 64 4.88 0.74 -4.87
N ARG A 65 3.78 1.48 -4.92
CA ARG A 65 3.09 1.95 -3.73
C ARG A 65 1.64 1.57 -3.84
N ILE A 66 1.08 1.11 -2.73
CA ILE A 66 -0.35 0.85 -2.61
C ILE A 66 -0.87 1.89 -1.65
N GLU A 67 -1.77 2.75 -2.12
CA GLU A 67 -2.30 3.84 -1.33
C GLU A 67 -3.76 3.63 -1.00
N LYS A 68 -4.12 3.98 0.23
CA LYS A 68 -5.51 4.00 0.68
C LYS A 68 -5.87 5.45 0.98
N ARG A 69 -6.83 5.99 0.23
CA ARG A 69 -7.27 7.38 0.37
C ARG A 69 -8.78 7.42 0.60
N PRO A 70 -9.23 7.42 1.86
CA PRO A 70 -10.68 7.39 2.15
C PRO A 70 -11.45 8.52 1.52
N LYS A 71 -10.84 9.71 1.40
CA LYS A 71 -11.52 10.87 0.80
C LYS A 71 -11.81 10.67 -0.69
N MET A 72 -11.13 9.74 -1.33
CA MET A 72 -11.33 9.47 -2.75
C MET A 72 -12.30 8.33 -3.01
N ALA A 73 -12.80 7.68 -1.96
CA ALA A 73 -13.60 6.47 -2.10
C ALA A 73 -14.84 6.66 -2.99
N ALA A 74 -15.48 7.82 -2.87
CA ALA A 74 -16.71 8.08 -3.64
C ALA A 74 -16.43 8.68 -5.02
N LYS A 75 -15.17 9.01 -5.32
CA LYS A 75 -14.84 9.72 -6.56
C LYS A 75 -14.04 8.84 -7.52
N GLN A 76 -12.86 8.43 -7.10
CA GLN A 76 -11.94 7.71 -7.99
C GLN A 76 -11.57 6.33 -7.46
N GLY A 77 -11.98 6.03 -6.24
CA GLY A 77 -11.67 4.76 -5.62
C GLY A 77 -10.81 4.92 -4.38
N LEU A 78 -11.04 4.04 -3.43
CA LEU A 78 -10.37 4.04 -2.12
C LEU A 78 -8.90 3.70 -2.25
N TYR A 79 -8.54 2.82 -3.18
CA TYR A 79 -7.19 2.31 -3.34
C TYR A 79 -6.57 2.73 -4.66
N CYS A 80 -5.26 2.86 -4.65
CA CYS A 80 -4.50 3.25 -5.83
C CYS A 80 -3.18 2.48 -5.83
N VAL A 81 -2.85 1.86 -6.96
CA VAL A 81 -1.56 1.18 -7.15
C VAL A 81 -0.71 2.06 -8.06
N ILE A 82 0.48 2.43 -7.60
CA ILE A 82 1.34 3.39 -8.28
C ILE A 82 2.70 2.74 -8.55
N GLY A 83 3.19 2.90 -9.78
CA GLY A 83 4.50 2.39 -10.17
C GLY A 83 5.63 3.31 -9.76
N MET A 84 6.86 2.86 -10.03
CA MET A 84 8.08 3.57 -9.62
C MET A 84 8.16 4.97 -10.22
N ASP A 85 7.65 5.13 -11.43
CA ASP A 85 7.69 6.42 -12.12
C ASP A 85 6.55 7.35 -11.73
N GLY A 86 5.75 6.95 -10.73
CA GLY A 86 4.60 7.73 -10.30
C GLY A 86 3.34 7.47 -11.11
N ARG A 87 3.42 6.61 -12.12
CA ARG A 87 2.27 6.28 -12.94
C ARG A 87 1.25 5.48 -12.15
N ILE A 88 0.00 5.85 -12.28
CA ILE A 88 -1.08 5.11 -11.65
C ILE A 88 -1.40 3.89 -12.50
N LEU A 89 -1.23 2.71 -11.91
CA LEU A 89 -1.48 1.46 -12.59
C LEU A 89 -2.92 1.01 -12.45
N ARG A 90 -3.55 1.36 -11.33
CA ARG A 90 -4.92 0.97 -11.05
C ARG A 90 -5.52 1.84 -9.97
N ARG A 91 -6.78 2.21 -10.12
CA ARG A 91 -7.59 2.81 -9.06
C ARG A 91 -8.84 1.96 -8.89
N GLY A 92 -9.31 1.82 -7.66
CA GLY A 92 -10.53 1.07 -7.41
C GLY A 92 -10.89 1.06 -5.95
N SER A 93 -11.95 0.31 -5.64
CA SER A 93 -12.45 0.22 -4.27
C SER A 93 -12.46 -1.20 -3.73
N ASP A 94 -11.92 -2.13 -4.47
CA ASP A 94 -11.77 -3.52 -4.04
C ASP A 94 -10.29 -3.86 -4.10
N LEU A 95 -9.67 -3.92 -2.92
CA LEU A 95 -8.23 -4.08 -2.82
C LEU A 95 -7.73 -5.33 -3.52
N LYS A 96 -8.39 -6.44 -3.32
CA LYS A 96 -7.95 -7.70 -3.92
C LYS A 96 -7.98 -7.61 -5.45
N THR A 97 -9.03 -7.04 -5.98
CA THR A 97 -9.14 -6.85 -7.43
C THR A 97 -8.09 -5.86 -7.93
N ASP A 98 -7.88 -4.78 -7.19
CA ASP A 98 -6.94 -3.75 -7.61
C ASP A 98 -5.49 -4.25 -7.63
N LEU A 99 -5.16 -5.19 -6.75
CA LEU A 99 -3.82 -5.74 -6.70
C LEU A 99 -3.54 -6.74 -7.82
N ARG A 100 -4.54 -7.12 -8.59
CA ARG A 100 -4.34 -8.05 -9.70
C ARG A 100 -3.39 -7.51 -10.77
N VAL A 101 -3.29 -6.19 -10.87
CA VAL A 101 -2.34 -5.60 -11.81
C VAL A 101 -0.91 -6.02 -11.46
N LEU A 102 -0.62 -6.18 -10.17
CA LEU A 102 0.69 -6.63 -9.72
C LEU A 102 0.83 -8.15 -9.86
N GLU A 103 -0.24 -8.89 -9.62
CA GLU A 103 -0.21 -10.35 -9.79
C GLU A 103 0.14 -10.74 -11.22
N ARG A 104 -0.35 -9.99 -12.20
CA ARG A 104 0.00 -10.25 -13.60
C ARG A 104 1.49 -10.07 -13.83
N LYS A 105 2.12 -9.12 -13.17
CA LYS A 105 3.56 -8.92 -13.27
C LYS A 105 4.31 -10.10 -12.65
N LEU A 106 3.79 -10.65 -11.57
CA LEU A 106 4.40 -11.83 -10.94
C LEU A 106 4.37 -13.01 -11.88
N ILE A 107 3.24 -13.27 -12.52
CA ILE A 107 3.11 -14.37 -13.47
C ILE A 107 4.11 -14.23 -14.60
N ARG A 108 4.29 -13.03 -15.12
CA ARG A 108 5.26 -12.80 -16.19
C ARG A 108 6.69 -13.01 -15.72
N SER A 109 6.99 -12.64 -14.48
CA SER A 109 8.34 -12.75 -13.95
C SER A 109 8.80 -14.18 -13.80
N VAL A 110 7.88 -15.10 -13.49
CA VAL A 110 8.23 -16.49 -13.26
C VAL A 110 8.14 -17.34 -14.51
N ASN A 111 7.61 -16.81 -15.58
CA ASN A 111 7.56 -17.51 -16.85
C ASN A 111 8.73 -17.13 -17.72
#